data_910eef1db632ab96798edbf5ce7ebd76
#
_entry.id   910eef1db632ab96798edbf5ce7ebd76
#
_cell.length_a   1.000
_cell.length_b   1.000
_cell.length_c   1.000
_cell.angle_alpha   90.00
_cell.angle_beta   90.00
_cell.angle_gamma   90.00
#
_symmetry.space_group_name_H-M   'P 1'
#
loop_
_entity.id
_entity.type
_entity.pdbx_description
1 polymer ?
#
loop_
_entity_poly.entity_id
_entity_poly.type
_entity_poly.pdbx_seq_one_letter_code
_entity_poly.pdbx_strand_id
1 'polypeptide(L)'
;MSDVITTAVAALNEKLGGEGLEGSAKFVIEDEGAIVIDANGARAGDDDTDVTLTASRDTFESILSGDLDPAAAFMSGRLSVDGDMGMAMKLGSVLA
;
A
#
# COMPACT_ATOMS: atom_id res chain seq x y z
N MET A 1 -6.43 -1.69 16.99
CA MET A 1 -5.62 -1.69 15.76
C MET A 1 -5.27 -3.14 15.43
N SER A 2 -5.38 -3.56 14.20
CA SER A 2 -5.12 -4.95 13.86
C SER A 2 -3.62 -5.21 13.77
N ASP A 3 -3.20 -6.44 14.11
CA ASP A 3 -1.80 -6.84 13.98
C ASP A 3 -1.33 -6.80 12.52
N VAL A 4 -2.25 -7.02 11.58
CA VAL A 4 -1.96 -6.95 10.15
C VAL A 4 -1.54 -5.51 9.79
N ILE A 5 -2.26 -4.51 10.27
CA ILE A 5 -1.93 -3.11 9.99
C ILE A 5 -0.58 -2.76 10.62
N THR A 6 -0.34 -3.13 11.86
CA THR A 6 0.93 -2.85 12.54
C THR A 6 2.11 -3.48 11.81
N THR A 7 1.99 -4.75 11.43
CA THR A 7 3.02 -5.48 10.69
C THR A 7 3.24 -4.86 9.30
N ALA A 8 2.15 -4.49 8.63
CA ALA A 8 2.22 -3.90 7.30
C ALA A 8 2.91 -2.53 7.33
N VAL A 9 2.61 -1.70 8.33
CA VAL A 9 3.26 -0.39 8.49
C VAL A 9 4.77 -0.56 8.65
N ALA A 10 5.20 -1.50 9.49
CA ALA A 10 6.62 -1.77 9.69
C ALA A 10 7.28 -2.25 8.40
N ALA A 11 6.65 -3.17 7.68
CA ALA A 11 7.18 -3.69 6.42
C ALA A 11 7.27 -2.61 5.34
N LEU A 12 6.26 -1.75 5.24
CA LEU A 12 6.26 -0.66 4.28
C LEU A 12 7.35 0.37 4.58
N ASN A 13 7.55 0.71 5.84
CA ASN A 13 8.62 1.64 6.24
C ASN A 13 10.00 1.06 5.92
N GLU A 14 10.17 -0.24 6.10
CA GLU A 14 11.40 -0.92 5.74
C GLU A 14 11.65 -0.86 4.22
N LYS A 15 10.62 -1.11 3.41
CA LYS A 15 10.72 -1.02 1.95
C LYS A 15 10.99 0.41 1.47
N LEU A 16 10.47 1.41 2.16
CA LEU A 16 10.73 2.81 1.86
C LEU A 16 12.16 3.22 2.20
N GLY A 17 12.83 2.47 3.08
CA GLY A 17 14.24 2.71 3.40
C GLY A 17 14.52 4.03 4.11
N GLY A 18 13.56 4.54 4.85
CA GLY A 18 13.66 5.83 5.54
C GLY A 18 13.31 7.02 4.66
N GLU A 19 13.05 6.79 3.38
CA GLU A 19 12.57 7.81 2.45
C GLU A 19 11.04 7.74 2.40
N GLY A 20 10.39 8.85 2.17
CA GLY A 20 8.94 8.87 2.00
C GLY A 20 8.55 8.71 0.54
N LEU A 21 7.27 8.75 0.32
CA LEU A 21 6.70 8.77 -1.02
C LEU A 21 6.48 10.21 -1.44
N GLU A 22 6.85 10.55 -2.66
CA GLU A 22 6.53 11.86 -3.22
C GLU A 22 5.03 11.88 -3.55
N GLY A 23 4.26 12.68 -2.80
CA GLY A 23 2.82 12.67 -2.84
C GLY A 23 2.25 11.82 -1.72
N SER A 24 1.01 11.35 -1.88
CA SER A 24 0.35 10.54 -0.85
C SER A 24 -0.44 9.38 -1.44
N ALA A 25 -0.46 8.28 -0.71
CA ALA A 25 -1.20 7.09 -1.10
C ALA A 25 -1.84 6.46 0.15
N LYS A 26 -2.97 5.82 -0.06
CA LYS A 26 -3.63 5.08 1.01
C LYS A 26 -3.81 3.63 0.55
N PHE A 27 -3.43 2.70 1.39
CA PHE A 27 -3.65 1.29 1.13
C PHE A 27 -4.72 0.78 2.08
N VAL A 28 -5.87 0.42 1.53
CA VAL A 28 -6.98 -0.12 2.31
C VAL A 28 -6.90 -1.64 2.28
N ILE A 29 -6.76 -2.24 3.44
CA ILE A 29 -6.75 -3.70 3.58
C ILE A 29 -8.13 -4.10 4.09
N GLU A 30 -8.88 -4.80 3.26
CA GLU A 30 -10.27 -5.17 3.56
C GLU A 30 -10.37 -5.87 4.91
N ASP A 31 -11.31 -5.43 5.73
CA ASP A 31 -11.60 -5.95 7.08
C ASP A 31 -10.50 -5.70 8.12
N GLU A 32 -9.40 -5.04 7.76
CA GLU A 32 -8.29 -4.78 8.68
C GLU A 32 -8.10 -3.30 8.99
N GLY A 33 -8.20 -2.45 8.00
CA GLY A 33 -7.99 -1.01 8.16
C GLY A 33 -7.28 -0.39 6.98
N ALA A 34 -6.66 0.77 7.21
CA ALA A 34 -5.98 1.52 6.17
C ALA A 34 -4.62 2.02 6.63
N ILE A 35 -3.73 2.21 5.66
CA ILE A 35 -2.37 2.72 5.88
C ILE A 35 -2.17 3.90 4.95
N VAL A 36 -1.69 5.01 5.49
CA VAL A 36 -1.34 6.19 4.70
C VAL A 36 0.17 6.21 4.49
N ILE A 37 0.59 6.46 3.25
CA ILE A 37 1.99 6.55 2.87
C ILE A 37 2.21 7.92 2.24
N ASP A 38 3.14 8.68 2.77
CA ASP A 38 3.47 10.02 2.27
C ASP A 38 4.96 10.31 2.49
N ALA A 39 5.35 11.58 2.41
CA ALA A 39 6.75 11.99 2.58
C ALA A 39 7.34 11.61 3.93
N ASN A 40 6.51 11.36 4.93
CA ASN A 40 6.94 10.97 6.27
C ASN A 40 7.02 9.45 6.46
N GLY A 41 6.67 8.68 5.43
CA GLY A 41 6.66 7.22 5.49
C GLY A 41 5.26 6.66 5.61
N ALA A 42 5.15 5.45 6.13
CA ALA A 42 3.88 4.75 6.28
C ALA A 42 3.39 4.79 7.72
N ARG A 43 2.08 4.94 7.90
CA ARG A 43 1.43 4.93 9.21
C ARG A 43 0.00 4.44 9.08
N ALA A 44 -0.55 3.90 10.17
CA ALA A 44 -1.96 3.57 10.21
C ALA A 44 -2.79 4.87 10.15
N GLY A 45 -3.79 4.91 9.31
CA GLY A 45 -4.65 6.09 9.17
C GLY A 45 -5.57 5.98 7.98
N ASP A 46 -6.51 6.92 7.88
CA ASP A 46 -7.52 6.94 6.83
C ASP A 46 -7.73 8.39 6.33
N ASP A 47 -6.62 9.05 6.05
CA ASP A 47 -6.64 10.42 5.53
C ASP A 47 -6.94 10.41 4.02
N ASP A 48 -7.36 11.57 3.50
CA ASP A 48 -7.51 11.73 2.05
C ASP A 48 -6.12 11.74 1.40
N THR A 49 -6.00 10.99 0.32
CA THR A 49 -4.71 10.83 -0.38
C THR A 49 -4.91 10.95 -1.88
N ASP A 50 -3.81 11.11 -2.61
CA ASP A 50 -3.82 11.26 -4.08
C ASP A 50 -4.31 9.99 -4.76
N VAL A 51 -4.04 8.83 -4.17
CA VAL A 51 -4.47 7.54 -4.70
C VAL A 51 -4.87 6.62 -3.56
N THR A 52 -5.88 5.80 -3.80
CA THR A 52 -6.31 4.76 -2.85
C THR A 52 -6.20 3.40 -3.53
N LEU A 53 -5.49 2.49 -2.89
CA LEU A 53 -5.37 1.11 -3.33
C LEU A 53 -6.10 0.23 -2.33
N THR A 54 -6.92 -0.70 -2.83
CA THR A 54 -7.71 -1.58 -1.98
C THR A 54 -7.44 -3.03 -2.35
N ALA A 55 -7.17 -3.85 -1.37
CA ALA A 55 -6.92 -5.27 -1.56
C ALA A 55 -7.34 -6.06 -0.31
N SER A 56 -7.53 -7.37 -0.49
CA SER A 56 -7.73 -8.27 0.64
C SER A 56 -6.41 -8.42 1.41
N ARG A 57 -6.51 -8.90 2.65
CA ARG A 57 -5.34 -9.18 3.47
C ARG A 57 -4.38 -10.14 2.76
N ASP A 58 -4.90 -11.23 2.21
CA ASP A 58 -4.06 -12.23 1.53
C ASP A 58 -3.33 -11.65 0.33
N THR A 59 -4.01 -10.84 -0.47
CA THR A 59 -3.40 -10.16 -1.61
C THR A 59 -2.31 -9.19 -1.15
N PHE A 60 -2.60 -8.39 -0.13
CA PHE A 60 -1.65 -7.42 0.40
C PHE A 60 -0.40 -8.12 0.95
N GLU A 61 -0.58 -9.18 1.72
CA GLU A 61 0.54 -9.96 2.25
C GLU A 61 1.40 -10.55 1.15
N SER A 62 0.78 -11.08 0.10
CA SER A 62 1.50 -11.63 -1.05
C SER A 62 2.32 -10.56 -1.77
N ILE A 63 1.79 -9.36 -1.88
CA ILE A 63 2.51 -8.23 -2.47
C ILE A 63 3.72 -7.85 -1.60
N LEU A 64 3.52 -7.75 -0.29
CA LEU A 64 4.62 -7.40 0.63
C LEU A 64 5.72 -8.43 0.67
N SER A 65 5.38 -9.71 0.56
CA SER A 65 6.36 -10.80 0.59
C SER A 65 7.10 -10.98 -0.74
N GLY A 66 6.64 -10.31 -1.79
CA GLY A 66 7.22 -10.44 -3.13
C GLY A 66 6.65 -11.60 -3.94
N ASP A 67 5.68 -12.34 -3.42
CA ASP A 67 5.06 -13.46 -4.13
C ASP A 67 4.12 -13.00 -5.25
N LEU A 68 3.60 -11.79 -5.14
CA LEU A 68 2.66 -11.23 -6.11
C LEU A 68 3.11 -9.84 -6.52
N ASP A 69 3.28 -9.62 -7.81
CA ASP A 69 3.61 -8.31 -8.35
C ASP A 69 2.36 -7.40 -8.25
N PRO A 70 2.49 -6.17 -7.72
CA PRO A 70 1.36 -5.23 -7.65
C PRO A 70 0.67 -5.01 -9.00
N ALA A 71 1.41 -4.92 -10.09
CA ALA A 71 0.84 -4.76 -11.43
C ALA A 71 0.00 -5.98 -11.82
N ALA A 72 0.50 -7.17 -11.54
CA ALA A 72 -0.25 -8.41 -11.81
C ALA A 72 -1.51 -8.48 -10.95
N ALA A 73 -1.43 -8.04 -9.69
CA ALA A 73 -2.60 -8.00 -8.80
C ALA A 73 -3.67 -7.06 -9.36
N PHE A 74 -3.25 -5.89 -9.85
CA PHE A 74 -4.18 -4.93 -10.45
C PHE A 74 -4.85 -5.51 -11.71
N MET A 75 -4.07 -6.12 -12.59
CA MET A 75 -4.59 -6.70 -13.84
C MET A 75 -5.51 -7.88 -13.60
N SER A 76 -5.30 -8.63 -12.54
CA SER A 76 -6.16 -9.78 -12.20
C SER A 76 -7.41 -9.39 -11.39
N GLY A 77 -7.55 -8.11 -11.06
CA GLY A 77 -8.69 -7.62 -10.28
C GLY A 77 -8.57 -7.83 -8.77
N ARG A 78 -7.40 -8.24 -8.30
CA ARG A 78 -7.17 -8.43 -6.86
C ARG A 78 -6.82 -7.13 -6.14
N LEU A 79 -6.33 -6.15 -6.88
CA LEU A 79 -5.96 -4.84 -6.37
C LEU A 79 -6.78 -3.80 -7.11
N SER A 80 -7.54 -3.00 -6.38
CA SER A 80 -8.29 -1.88 -6.95
C SER A 80 -7.51 -0.59 -6.75
N VAL A 81 -7.50 0.26 -7.76
CA VAL A 81 -6.82 1.55 -7.72
C VAL A 81 -7.83 2.65 -8.03
N ASP A 82 -7.90 3.65 -7.16
CA ASP A 82 -8.78 4.80 -7.32
C ASP A 82 -7.96 6.07 -7.08
N GLY A 83 -7.94 6.97 -8.05
CA GLY A 83 -7.19 8.21 -7.98
C GLY A 83 -6.05 8.25 -8.99
N ASP A 84 -4.92 8.83 -8.60
CA ASP A 84 -3.79 9.08 -9.49
C ASP A 84 -3.03 7.78 -9.82
N MET A 85 -3.15 7.35 -11.07
CA MET A 85 -2.46 6.14 -11.54
C MET A 85 -0.94 6.27 -11.51
N GLY A 86 -0.41 7.46 -11.73
CA GLY A 86 1.03 7.69 -11.63
C GLY A 86 1.56 7.42 -10.23
N MET A 87 0.81 7.84 -9.21
CA MET A 87 1.15 7.55 -7.82
C MET A 87 1.05 6.06 -7.51
N ALA A 88 0.04 5.40 -8.07
CA ALA A 88 -0.11 3.96 -7.90
C ALA A 88 1.09 3.21 -8.46
N MET A 89 1.59 3.61 -9.60
CA MET A 89 2.78 3.00 -10.22
C MET A 89 4.04 3.24 -9.38
N LYS A 90 4.19 4.45 -8.83
CA LYS A 90 5.32 4.76 -7.93
C LYS A 90 5.28 3.87 -6.70
N LEU A 91 4.11 3.72 -6.09
CA LEU A 91 3.94 2.87 -4.92
C LEU A 91 4.21 1.41 -5.27
N GLY A 92 3.75 0.95 -6.41
CA GLY A 92 4.03 -0.41 -6.89
C GLY A 92 5.53 -0.68 -7.00
N SER A 93 6.30 0.29 -7.51
CA SER A 93 7.76 0.18 -7.59
C SER A 93 8.41 0.08 -6.22
N VAL A 94 7.89 0.79 -5.23
CA VAL A 94 8.40 0.71 -3.85
C VAL A 94 8.10 -0.66 -3.25
N LEU A 95 6.93 -1.22 -3.54
CA LEU A 95 6.50 -2.51 -2.99
C LEU A 95 7.15 -3.72 -3.68
N ALA A 96 7.62 -3.52 -4.88
CA ALA A 96 8.20 -4.61 -5.68
C ALA A 96 9.56 -5.09 -5.14
#